data_82c21f88077ef94ff64b9b00dd0e3e84
#
_entry.id   82c21f88077ef94ff64b9b00dd0e3e84
#
_cell.length_a   1.000
_cell.length_b   1.000
_cell.length_c   1.000
_cell.angle_alpha   90.00
_cell.angle_beta   90.00
_cell.angle_gamma   90.00
#
_symmetry.space_group_name_H-M   'P 1'
#
loop_
_entity.id
_entity.type
_entity.pdbx_description
1 polymer ?
#
loop_
_entity_poly.entity_id
_entity_poly.type
_entity_poly.pdbx_seq_one_letter_code
_entity_poly.pdbx_strand_id
1 'polypeptide(L)'
;AEHPDVRPETAEFLTLLREQTERLAQMTKTLLEMSNLRQVARNERIQLAPMIEEIFTDLAPLSDKLGVTLTAEGDGIMTGSDALIYRLIFNLTENAVKYNQPGGSVRVSVTQELEKLLLRVSDTGCGIPEEYQRSIFQPFFRVDKSRSREYGGAGLGLSLVWEIADLHGGSVWVEKSSEKGTTIAVELPTQQSAKP
;
A
#
# COMPACT_ATOMS: atom_id res chain seq x y z
N ALA A 1 16.00 -33.94 -15.29
CA ALA A 1 15.68 -34.16 -16.71
C ALA A 1 15.55 -32.79 -17.35
N GLU A 2 16.61 -32.38 -18.06
CA GLU A 2 16.59 -31.17 -18.91
C GLU A 2 15.64 -31.39 -20.05
N HIS A 3 14.64 -30.52 -20.20
CA HIS A 3 13.82 -30.48 -21.40
C HIS A 3 14.61 -29.80 -22.52
N PRO A 4 14.91 -30.47 -23.63
CA PRO A 4 15.61 -29.86 -24.73
C PRO A 4 14.66 -28.98 -25.53
N ASP A 5 15.19 -27.84 -25.99
CA ASP A 5 14.67 -26.98 -27.04
C ASP A 5 13.30 -26.28 -26.85
N VAL A 6 13.17 -25.49 -25.81
CA VAL A 6 12.21 -24.40 -25.87
C VAL A 6 12.90 -23.24 -26.62
N ARG A 7 12.40 -22.88 -27.82
CA ARG A 7 12.92 -21.72 -28.54
C ARG A 7 12.87 -20.49 -27.63
N PRO A 8 13.87 -19.59 -27.68
CA PRO A 8 13.90 -18.39 -26.81
C PRO A 8 12.58 -17.61 -26.81
N GLU A 9 11.94 -17.47 -27.97
CA GLU A 9 10.63 -16.82 -28.14
C GLU A 9 9.51 -17.54 -27.36
N THR A 10 9.55 -18.87 -27.30
CA THR A 10 8.54 -19.66 -26.54
C THR A 10 8.76 -19.52 -25.03
N ALA A 11 10.00 -19.46 -24.57
CA ALA A 11 10.33 -19.23 -23.16
C ALA A 11 9.89 -17.83 -22.70
N GLU A 12 10.13 -16.81 -23.50
CA GLU A 12 9.68 -15.44 -23.25
C GLU A 12 8.14 -15.35 -23.20
N PHE A 13 7.46 -16.00 -24.15
CA PHE A 13 6.00 -16.07 -24.20
C PHE A 13 5.41 -16.78 -22.96
N LEU A 14 6.00 -17.90 -22.54
CA LEU A 14 5.58 -18.62 -21.33
C LEU A 14 5.80 -17.79 -20.06
N THR A 15 6.90 -17.05 -19.99
CA THR A 15 7.17 -16.14 -18.88
C THR A 15 6.12 -15.05 -18.82
N LEU A 16 5.80 -14.42 -19.94
CA LEU A 16 4.75 -13.41 -20.05
C LEU A 16 3.37 -13.96 -19.65
N LEU A 17 3.02 -15.15 -20.10
CA LEU A 17 1.75 -15.81 -19.72
C LEU A 17 1.69 -16.06 -18.22
N ARG A 18 2.77 -16.54 -17.62
CA ARG A 18 2.86 -16.77 -16.17
C ARG A 18 2.65 -15.47 -15.41
N GLU A 19 3.34 -14.41 -15.77
CA GLU A 19 3.18 -13.09 -15.16
C GLU A 19 1.75 -12.56 -15.25
N GLN A 20 1.09 -12.70 -16.41
CA GLN A 20 -0.30 -12.27 -16.57
C GLN A 20 -1.26 -13.13 -15.73
N THR A 21 -1.01 -14.44 -15.64
CA THR A 21 -1.83 -15.34 -14.82
C THR A 21 -1.69 -15.04 -13.33
N GLU A 22 -0.47 -14.85 -12.85
CA GLU A 22 -0.19 -14.44 -11.45
C GLU A 22 -0.86 -13.08 -11.14
N ARG A 23 -0.81 -12.15 -12.07
CA ARG A 23 -1.48 -10.84 -11.94
C ARG A 23 -3.00 -10.98 -11.84
N LEU A 24 -3.63 -11.80 -12.70
CA LEU A 24 -5.07 -12.07 -12.65
C LEU A 24 -5.47 -12.74 -11.33
N ALA A 25 -4.70 -13.71 -10.88
CA ALA A 25 -4.92 -14.38 -9.59
C ALA A 25 -4.87 -13.38 -8.42
N GLN A 26 -3.89 -12.47 -8.42
CA GLN A 26 -3.78 -11.41 -7.42
C GLN A 26 -4.95 -10.43 -7.47
N MET A 27 -5.40 -10.04 -8.68
CA MET A 27 -6.58 -9.17 -8.84
C MET A 27 -7.84 -9.83 -8.26
N THR A 28 -8.07 -11.10 -8.61
CA THR A 28 -9.22 -11.86 -8.11
C THR A 28 -9.19 -12.00 -6.59
N LYS A 29 -8.03 -12.30 -6.03
CA LYS A 29 -7.84 -12.36 -4.58
C LYS A 29 -8.18 -11.03 -3.91
N THR A 30 -7.64 -9.92 -4.40
CA THR A 30 -7.90 -8.59 -3.83
C THR A 30 -9.37 -8.19 -3.94
N LEU A 31 -10.05 -8.50 -5.06
CA LEU A 31 -11.48 -8.24 -5.22
C LEU A 31 -12.34 -9.05 -4.23
N LEU A 32 -12.03 -10.33 -4.02
CA LEU A 32 -12.71 -11.17 -3.03
C LEU A 32 -12.50 -10.62 -1.61
N GLU A 33 -11.29 -10.18 -1.29
CA GLU A 33 -10.96 -9.55 -0.01
C GLU A 33 -11.76 -8.26 0.17
N MET A 34 -11.82 -7.38 -0.83
CA MET A 34 -12.64 -6.14 -0.79
C MET A 34 -14.13 -6.45 -0.56
N SER A 35 -14.66 -7.52 -1.16
CA SER A 35 -16.04 -7.94 -0.96
C SER A 35 -16.35 -8.33 0.49
N ASN A 36 -15.37 -8.85 1.22
CA ASN A 36 -15.54 -9.36 2.58
C ASN A 36 -15.13 -8.37 3.69
N LEU A 37 -14.54 -7.22 3.34
CA LEU A 37 -14.01 -6.24 4.31
C LEU A 37 -15.06 -5.79 5.35
N ARG A 38 -16.30 -5.63 4.93
CA ARG A 38 -17.40 -5.16 5.80
C ARG A 38 -17.76 -6.15 6.91
N GLN A 39 -17.46 -7.43 6.72
CA GLN A 39 -17.77 -8.50 7.68
C GLN A 39 -16.68 -8.67 8.74
N VAL A 40 -15.51 -8.06 8.55
CA VAL A 40 -14.40 -8.15 9.49
C VAL A 40 -14.69 -7.34 10.76
N ALA A 41 -14.54 -7.97 11.92
CA ALA A 41 -14.68 -7.29 13.22
C ALA A 41 -13.60 -6.19 13.36
N ARG A 42 -13.97 -5.06 13.97
CA ARG A 42 -13.11 -3.89 14.16
C ARG A 42 -13.11 -3.43 15.62
N ASN A 43 -12.87 -4.36 16.53
CA ASN A 43 -12.95 -4.15 17.99
C ASN A 43 -11.65 -4.51 18.71
N GLU A 44 -10.55 -4.70 17.98
CA GLU A 44 -9.24 -4.99 18.52
C GLU A 44 -8.54 -3.69 18.91
N ARG A 45 -7.78 -3.72 20.04
CA ARG A 45 -6.90 -2.62 20.44
C ARG A 45 -5.57 -2.78 19.71
N ILE A 46 -5.24 -1.82 18.88
CA ILE A 46 -4.08 -1.84 17.98
C ILE A 46 -3.09 -0.77 18.44
N GLN A 47 -1.83 -1.16 18.61
CA GLN A 47 -0.70 -0.24 18.79
C GLN A 47 0.07 -0.17 17.48
N LEU A 48 0.27 1.04 16.93
CA LEU A 48 0.79 1.19 15.59
C LEU A 48 2.30 1.04 15.46
N ALA A 49 3.09 1.45 16.46
CA ALA A 49 4.54 1.37 16.36
C ALA A 49 5.04 -0.07 16.16
N PRO A 50 4.64 -1.09 16.96
CA PRO A 50 5.03 -2.48 16.71
C PRO A 50 4.57 -3.01 15.35
N MET A 51 3.38 -2.64 14.90
CA MET A 51 2.85 -3.04 13.59
C MET A 51 3.67 -2.46 12.44
N ILE A 52 4.12 -1.21 12.55
CA ILE A 52 4.98 -0.58 11.55
C ILE A 52 6.34 -1.28 11.46
N GLU A 53 6.92 -1.68 12.59
CA GLU A 53 8.18 -2.44 12.64
C GLU A 53 8.03 -3.82 11.99
N GLU A 54 6.90 -4.51 12.20
CA GLU A 54 6.58 -5.75 11.51
C GLU A 54 6.48 -5.55 10.00
N ILE A 55 5.76 -4.51 9.54
CA ILE A 55 5.66 -4.14 8.13
C ILE A 55 7.03 -3.84 7.51
N PHE A 56 7.92 -3.16 8.23
CA PHE A 56 9.27 -2.90 7.75
C PHE A 56 10.08 -4.18 7.60
N THR A 57 9.91 -5.12 8.51
CA THR A 57 10.52 -6.46 8.42
C THR A 57 10.05 -7.20 7.18
N ASP A 58 8.75 -7.18 6.90
CA ASP A 58 8.17 -7.84 5.73
C ASP A 58 8.58 -7.16 4.40
N LEU A 59 8.78 -5.84 4.43
CA LEU A 59 9.22 -5.07 3.26
C LEU A 59 10.74 -4.99 3.08
N ALA A 60 11.54 -5.46 4.06
CA ALA A 60 13.00 -5.40 4.01
C ALA A 60 13.59 -6.01 2.71
N PRO A 61 13.15 -7.20 2.22
CA PRO A 61 13.69 -7.75 0.98
C PRO A 61 13.43 -6.86 -0.25
N LEU A 62 12.31 -6.13 -0.27
CA LEU A 62 11.96 -5.22 -1.35
C LEU A 62 12.74 -3.90 -1.23
N SER A 63 12.80 -3.32 -0.04
CA SER A 63 13.50 -2.07 0.23
C SER A 63 15.00 -2.20 -0.01
N ASP A 64 15.62 -3.31 0.42
CA ASP A 64 17.02 -3.61 0.18
C ASP A 64 17.31 -3.76 -1.32
N LYS A 65 16.47 -4.52 -2.04
CA LYS A 65 16.59 -4.70 -3.49
C LYS A 65 16.54 -3.36 -4.24
N LEU A 66 15.72 -2.41 -3.78
CA LEU A 66 15.54 -1.10 -4.43
C LEU A 66 16.45 -0.01 -3.84
N GLY A 67 17.20 -0.32 -2.78
CA GLY A 67 18.08 0.63 -2.10
C GLY A 67 17.32 1.76 -1.40
N VAL A 68 16.15 1.46 -0.82
CA VAL A 68 15.28 2.44 -0.16
C VAL A 68 15.36 2.27 1.36
N THR A 69 15.58 3.35 2.10
CA THR A 69 15.65 3.34 3.56
C THR A 69 14.26 3.54 4.17
N LEU A 70 13.87 2.70 5.15
CA LEU A 70 12.63 2.81 5.90
C LEU A 70 12.88 3.44 7.28
N THR A 71 12.04 4.37 7.70
CA THR A 71 12.10 4.99 9.03
C THR A 71 10.70 5.18 9.60
N ALA A 72 10.56 4.97 10.93
CA ALA A 72 9.32 5.20 11.66
C ALA A 72 9.49 6.30 12.70
N GLU A 73 8.41 7.04 12.99
CA GLU A 73 8.38 8.11 13.98
C GLU A 73 7.00 8.19 14.64
N GLY A 74 6.99 8.30 15.97
CA GLY A 74 5.78 8.40 16.75
C GLY A 74 5.09 7.07 17.00
N ASP A 75 3.95 7.11 17.67
CA ASP A 75 3.10 5.95 18.00
C ASP A 75 1.66 6.41 18.20
N GLY A 76 0.75 5.45 18.23
CA GLY A 76 -0.65 5.70 18.51
C GLY A 76 -1.40 4.41 18.76
N ILE A 77 -2.51 4.55 19.48
CA ILE A 77 -3.39 3.42 19.81
C ILE A 77 -4.78 3.72 19.25
N MET A 78 -5.33 2.74 18.56
CA MET A 78 -6.69 2.80 18.06
C MET A 78 -7.46 1.51 18.29
N THR A 79 -8.78 1.59 18.15
CA THR A 79 -9.64 0.41 18.09
C THR A 79 -10.02 0.17 16.62
N GLY A 80 -9.80 -1.05 16.13
CA GLY A 80 -10.04 -1.38 14.72
C GLY A 80 -9.93 -2.87 14.44
N SER A 81 -9.67 -3.22 13.19
CA SER A 81 -9.25 -4.56 12.80
C SER A 81 -7.74 -4.56 12.55
N ASP A 82 -6.99 -5.34 13.33
CA ASP A 82 -5.55 -5.45 13.22
C ASP A 82 -5.12 -5.79 11.79
N ALA A 83 -5.70 -6.83 11.22
CA ALA A 83 -5.41 -7.27 9.85
C ALA A 83 -5.69 -6.21 8.78
N LEU A 84 -6.75 -5.40 8.93
CA LEU A 84 -7.09 -4.35 7.96
C LEU A 84 -6.16 -3.14 8.10
N ILE A 85 -5.85 -2.72 9.32
CA ILE A 85 -4.92 -1.61 9.57
C ILE A 85 -3.50 -1.97 9.12
N TYR A 86 -3.03 -3.20 9.43
CA TYR A 86 -1.78 -3.72 8.88
C TYR A 86 -1.75 -3.57 7.35
N ARG A 87 -2.80 -4.04 6.69
CA ARG A 87 -2.91 -4.02 5.24
C ARG A 87 -2.94 -2.61 4.64
N LEU A 88 -3.60 -1.66 5.32
CA LEU A 88 -3.62 -0.26 4.93
C LEU A 88 -2.19 0.31 4.94
N ILE A 89 -1.48 0.15 6.06
CA ILE A 89 -0.12 0.68 6.23
C ILE A 89 0.85 -0.01 5.28
N PHE A 90 0.74 -1.34 5.14
CA PHE A 90 1.56 -2.13 4.23
C PHE A 90 1.43 -1.64 2.78
N ASN A 91 0.19 -1.47 2.27
CA ASN A 91 -0.02 -1.01 0.89
C ASN A 91 0.53 0.40 0.63
N LEU A 92 0.40 1.31 1.59
CA LEU A 92 0.96 2.65 1.49
C LEU A 92 2.49 2.60 1.46
N THR A 93 3.10 1.86 2.38
CA THR A 93 4.56 1.73 2.51
C THR A 93 5.15 0.99 1.31
N GLU A 94 4.53 -0.10 0.88
CA GLU A 94 4.95 -0.86 -0.31
C GLU A 94 4.94 0.01 -1.57
N ASN A 95 3.88 0.82 -1.77
CA ASN A 95 3.82 1.76 -2.88
C ASN A 95 4.93 2.82 -2.78
N ALA A 96 5.17 3.39 -1.61
CA ALA A 96 6.22 4.37 -1.36
C ALA A 96 7.62 3.80 -1.65
N VAL A 97 7.86 2.50 -1.40
CA VAL A 97 9.09 1.81 -1.75
C VAL A 97 9.18 1.55 -3.27
N LYS A 98 8.11 1.02 -3.89
CA LYS A 98 8.07 0.64 -5.32
C LYS A 98 8.25 1.84 -6.26
N TYR A 99 7.70 2.99 -5.90
CA TYR A 99 7.76 4.20 -6.73
C TYR A 99 8.83 5.20 -6.28
N ASN A 100 9.75 4.74 -5.43
CA ASN A 100 10.89 5.53 -4.99
C ASN A 100 12.02 5.52 -6.04
N GLN A 101 13.05 6.27 -5.76
CA GLN A 101 14.31 6.27 -6.50
C GLN A 101 15.39 5.51 -5.72
N PRO A 102 16.38 4.91 -6.37
CA PRO A 102 17.52 4.29 -5.67
C PRO A 102 18.22 5.27 -4.74
N GLY A 103 18.50 4.84 -3.50
CA GLY A 103 19.05 5.70 -2.44
C GLY A 103 18.02 6.62 -1.78
N GLY A 104 16.74 6.49 -2.13
CA GLY A 104 15.67 7.25 -1.51
C GLY A 104 15.25 6.73 -0.14
N SER A 105 14.23 7.34 0.43
CA SER A 105 13.71 6.98 1.75
C SER A 105 12.20 7.00 1.81
N VAL A 106 11.65 6.21 2.72
CA VAL A 106 10.24 6.23 3.13
C VAL A 106 10.20 6.47 4.63
N ARG A 107 9.36 7.40 5.06
CA ARG A 107 9.08 7.68 6.47
C ARG A 107 7.62 7.43 6.76
N VAL A 108 7.35 6.59 7.74
CA VAL A 108 6.01 6.40 8.32
C VAL A 108 5.97 7.17 9.64
N SER A 109 5.07 8.15 9.76
CA SER A 109 4.91 8.92 11.00
C SER A 109 3.49 8.80 11.53
N VAL A 110 3.38 8.68 12.85
CA VAL A 110 2.11 8.56 13.57
C VAL A 110 2.03 9.68 14.59
N THR A 111 0.94 10.45 14.53
CA THR A 111 0.60 11.46 15.53
C THR A 111 -0.80 11.19 16.07
N GLN A 112 -0.95 11.13 17.38
CA GLN A 112 -2.25 10.95 18.03
C GLN A 112 -2.65 12.22 18.75
N GLU A 113 -3.83 12.73 18.44
CA GLU A 113 -4.46 13.88 19.07
C GLU A 113 -5.86 13.49 19.56
N LEU A 114 -6.06 13.43 20.89
CA LEU A 114 -7.34 13.12 21.52
C LEU A 114 -8.06 11.93 20.89
N GLU A 115 -9.03 12.20 20.00
CA GLU A 115 -9.90 11.21 19.36
C GLU A 115 -9.44 10.81 17.95
N LYS A 116 -8.34 11.40 17.45
CA LYS A 116 -7.86 11.21 16.08
C LYS A 116 -6.42 10.73 16.07
N LEU A 117 -6.16 9.89 15.11
CA LEU A 117 -4.84 9.39 14.78
C LEU A 117 -4.53 9.80 13.34
N LEU A 118 -3.39 10.43 13.13
CA LEU A 118 -2.92 10.85 11.82
C LEU A 118 -1.66 10.05 11.47
N LEU A 119 -1.80 9.16 10.50
CA LEU A 119 -0.72 8.40 9.90
C LEU A 119 -0.29 9.09 8.60
N ARG A 120 1.02 9.30 8.42
CA ARG A 120 1.59 9.79 7.16
C ARG A 120 2.64 8.83 6.65
N VAL A 121 2.58 8.52 5.37
CA VAL A 121 3.63 7.81 4.65
C VAL A 121 4.22 8.79 3.63
N SER A 122 5.48 9.14 3.84
CA SER A 122 6.23 10.12 3.03
C SER A 122 7.36 9.41 2.32
N ASP A 123 7.46 9.59 1.01
CA ASP A 123 8.54 9.06 0.17
C ASP A 123 9.33 10.18 -0.53
N THR A 124 10.49 9.83 -1.05
CA THR A 124 11.34 10.70 -1.88
C THR A 124 11.30 10.28 -3.36
N GLY A 125 10.19 9.68 -3.79
CA GLY A 125 10.02 9.13 -5.13
C GLY A 125 9.67 10.17 -6.20
N CYS A 126 9.10 9.69 -7.30
CA CYS A 126 8.83 10.50 -8.49
C CYS A 126 7.62 11.45 -8.37
N GLY A 127 6.87 11.37 -7.26
CA GLY A 127 5.66 12.15 -7.08
C GLY A 127 4.46 11.69 -7.90
N ILE A 128 3.34 12.37 -7.69
CA ILE A 128 2.07 12.11 -8.37
C ILE A 128 1.59 13.44 -8.99
N PRO A 129 1.41 13.51 -10.31
CA PRO A 129 0.87 14.70 -10.97
C PRO A 129 -0.48 15.11 -10.35
N GLU A 130 -0.70 16.42 -10.21
CA GLU A 130 -1.86 16.98 -9.51
C GLU A 130 -3.18 16.46 -10.06
N GLU A 131 -3.28 16.31 -11.38
CA GLU A 131 -4.46 15.81 -12.10
C GLU A 131 -4.86 14.39 -11.72
N TYR A 132 -3.92 13.58 -11.19
CA TYR A 132 -4.15 12.18 -10.80
C TYR A 132 -4.32 11.96 -9.30
N GLN A 133 -3.99 12.94 -8.45
CA GLN A 133 -3.97 12.77 -6.99
C GLN A 133 -5.31 12.34 -6.39
N ARG A 134 -6.43 12.68 -7.03
CA ARG A 134 -7.77 12.22 -6.64
C ARG A 134 -8.09 10.84 -7.21
N SER A 135 -7.58 10.54 -8.38
CA SER A 135 -7.91 9.31 -9.13
C SER A 135 -7.09 8.10 -8.67
N ILE A 136 -5.95 8.29 -8.00
CA ILE A 136 -5.09 7.18 -7.54
C ILE A 136 -5.78 6.23 -6.57
N PHE A 137 -6.84 6.68 -5.89
CA PHE A 137 -7.64 5.85 -4.97
C PHE A 137 -8.77 5.09 -5.68
N GLN A 138 -8.97 5.28 -6.99
CA GLN A 138 -9.95 4.52 -7.77
C GLN A 138 -9.42 3.12 -8.09
N PRO A 139 -10.27 2.08 -8.06
CA PRO A 139 -9.87 0.74 -8.46
C PRO A 139 -9.30 0.72 -9.88
N PHE A 140 -8.21 -0.03 -10.09
CA PHE A 140 -7.51 -0.21 -11.37
C PHE A 140 -6.86 1.03 -11.96
N PHE A 141 -6.91 2.17 -11.26
CA PHE A 141 -6.25 3.38 -11.73
C PHE A 141 -4.72 3.27 -11.64
N ARG A 142 -4.03 3.82 -12.63
CA ARG A 142 -2.56 3.84 -12.74
C ARG A 142 -2.12 5.07 -13.52
N VAL A 143 -1.16 5.82 -13.00
CA VAL A 143 -0.58 7.01 -13.64
C VAL A 143 0.20 6.62 -14.90
N ASP A 144 0.99 5.55 -14.84
CA ASP A 144 1.79 5.06 -15.96
C ASP A 144 1.65 3.53 -16.11
N LYS A 145 1.18 3.10 -17.30
CA LYS A 145 1.01 1.68 -17.62
C LYS A 145 2.34 0.97 -17.92
N SER A 146 3.40 1.70 -18.26
CA SER A 146 4.70 1.13 -18.63
C SER A 146 5.56 0.80 -17.41
N ARG A 147 5.78 1.76 -16.50
CA ARG A 147 6.51 1.55 -15.23
C ARG A 147 5.84 0.53 -14.33
N SER A 148 4.53 0.50 -14.35
CA SER A 148 3.77 -0.41 -13.52
C SER A 148 3.82 -1.87 -14.00
N ARG A 149 4.34 -2.19 -15.18
CA ARG A 149 4.61 -3.58 -15.60
C ARG A 149 5.82 -4.15 -14.86
N GLU A 150 6.80 -3.32 -14.58
CA GLU A 150 8.03 -3.71 -13.89
C GLU A 150 7.80 -4.14 -12.42
N TYR A 151 6.83 -3.50 -11.74
CA TYR A 151 6.50 -3.79 -10.32
C TYR A 151 5.19 -4.56 -10.11
N GLY A 152 4.51 -5.02 -11.18
CA GLY A 152 3.46 -6.04 -11.11
C GLY A 152 2.13 -5.65 -10.45
N GLY A 153 1.85 -4.37 -10.19
CA GLY A 153 0.65 -3.95 -9.45
C GLY A 153 -0.65 -3.97 -10.25
N ALA A 154 -1.76 -4.41 -9.63
CA ALA A 154 -3.11 -4.45 -10.20
C ALA A 154 -3.83 -3.09 -10.21
N GLY A 155 -3.30 -2.07 -9.54
CA GLY A 155 -3.97 -0.79 -9.32
C GLY A 155 -5.10 -0.87 -8.27
N LEU A 156 -5.02 -1.86 -7.37
CA LEU A 156 -6.01 -2.08 -6.32
C LEU A 156 -5.52 -1.70 -4.92
N GLY A 157 -4.21 -1.50 -4.72
CA GLY A 157 -3.63 -1.24 -3.39
C GLY A 157 -4.18 0.04 -2.74
N LEU A 158 -4.18 1.16 -3.46
CA LEU A 158 -4.66 2.44 -2.91
C LEU A 158 -6.19 2.51 -2.81
N SER A 159 -6.93 1.84 -3.67
CA SER A 159 -8.39 1.72 -3.50
C SER A 159 -8.77 0.89 -2.28
N LEU A 160 -7.98 -0.14 -1.97
CA LEU A 160 -8.12 -0.91 -0.73
C LEU A 160 -7.80 -0.06 0.50
N VAL A 161 -6.75 0.78 0.44
CA VAL A 161 -6.44 1.75 1.50
C VAL A 161 -7.61 2.68 1.76
N TRP A 162 -8.23 3.20 0.70
CA TRP A 162 -9.40 4.08 0.80
C TRP A 162 -10.58 3.36 1.47
N GLU A 163 -10.92 2.16 1.02
CA GLU A 163 -12.04 1.38 1.57
C GLU A 163 -11.79 1.03 3.05
N ILE A 164 -10.56 0.64 3.43
CA ILE A 164 -10.22 0.34 4.82
C ILE A 164 -10.32 1.60 5.69
N ALA A 165 -9.84 2.74 5.24
CA ALA A 165 -9.97 4.00 5.97
C ALA A 165 -11.44 4.39 6.17
N ASP A 166 -12.27 4.32 5.13
CA ASP A 166 -13.72 4.59 5.19
C ASP A 166 -14.45 3.64 6.16
N LEU A 167 -14.14 2.34 6.11
CA LEU A 167 -14.69 1.33 7.02
C LEU A 167 -14.36 1.58 8.49
N HIS A 168 -13.23 2.24 8.77
CA HIS A 168 -12.84 2.66 10.12
C HIS A 168 -13.34 4.07 10.48
N GLY A 169 -14.16 4.71 9.61
CA GLY A 169 -14.68 6.06 9.84
C GLY A 169 -13.63 7.16 9.65
N GLY A 170 -12.55 6.85 8.96
CA GLY A 170 -11.46 7.75 8.64
C GLY A 170 -11.48 8.27 7.21
N SER A 171 -10.36 8.84 6.79
CA SER A 171 -10.16 9.35 5.43
C SER A 171 -8.70 9.23 5.00
N VAL A 172 -8.46 9.22 3.69
CA VAL A 172 -7.12 9.20 3.08
C VAL A 172 -7.03 10.22 1.95
N TRP A 173 -5.89 10.90 1.85
CA TRP A 173 -5.63 11.89 0.80
C TRP A 173 -4.13 12.06 0.51
N VAL A 174 -3.82 12.66 -0.62
CA VAL A 174 -2.48 13.15 -0.91
C VAL A 174 -2.29 14.49 -0.20
N GLU A 175 -1.47 14.55 0.85
CA GLU A 175 -1.21 15.77 1.62
C GLU A 175 -0.29 16.72 0.85
N LYS A 176 0.73 16.17 0.19
CA LYS A 176 1.62 16.88 -0.74
C LYS A 176 2.25 15.91 -1.72
N SER A 177 2.53 16.38 -2.91
CA SER A 177 3.28 15.63 -3.91
C SER A 177 3.99 16.57 -4.88
N SER A 178 5.20 16.20 -5.26
CA SER A 178 6.04 16.91 -6.23
C SER A 178 7.05 15.93 -6.83
N GLU A 179 7.89 16.36 -7.75
CA GLU A 179 9.02 15.57 -8.29
C GLU A 179 10.05 15.14 -7.21
N LYS A 180 9.92 15.63 -5.97
CA LYS A 180 10.78 15.30 -4.83
C LYS A 180 10.15 14.28 -3.88
N GLY A 181 8.98 13.72 -4.24
CA GLY A 181 8.29 12.72 -3.45
C GLY A 181 6.85 13.05 -3.13
N THR A 182 6.21 12.11 -2.44
CA THR A 182 4.80 12.17 -2.05
C THR A 182 4.64 11.99 -0.55
N THR A 183 3.64 12.63 0.04
CA THR A 183 3.11 12.29 1.36
C THR A 183 1.64 11.96 1.21
N ILE A 184 1.26 10.74 1.57
CA ILE A 184 -0.13 10.32 1.72
C ILE A 184 -0.44 10.32 3.21
N ALA A 185 -1.54 10.99 3.58
CA ALA A 185 -2.04 11.07 4.93
C ALA A 185 -3.31 10.26 5.09
N VAL A 186 -3.45 9.59 6.24
CA VAL A 186 -4.64 8.86 6.67
C VAL A 186 -5.05 9.36 8.05
N GLU A 187 -6.27 9.86 8.18
CA GLU A 187 -6.87 10.19 9.47
C GLU A 187 -7.79 9.04 9.89
N LEU A 188 -7.63 8.54 11.10
CA LEU A 188 -8.46 7.48 11.68
C LEU A 188 -8.96 7.91 13.06
N PRO A 189 -10.20 7.59 13.47
CA PRO A 189 -10.62 7.79 14.84
C PRO A 189 -9.90 6.80 15.76
N THR A 190 -9.55 7.24 16.99
CA THR A 190 -8.94 6.36 17.99
C THR A 190 -9.92 5.33 18.55
N GLN A 191 -11.22 5.66 18.52
CA GLN A 191 -12.30 4.76 18.91
C GLN A 191 -13.31 4.67 17.77
N GLN A 192 -13.80 3.46 17.51
CA GLN A 192 -14.88 3.28 16.55
C GLN A 192 -16.17 3.87 17.13
N SER A 193 -16.71 4.88 16.48
CA SER A 193 -18.10 5.25 16.73
C SER A 193 -18.98 4.09 16.32
N ALA A 194 -19.75 3.54 17.24
CA ALA A 194 -20.79 2.57 16.89
C ALA A 194 -21.72 3.27 15.88
N LYS A 195 -21.53 2.99 14.59
CA LYS A 195 -22.54 3.35 13.60
C LYS A 195 -23.76 2.47 13.89
N PRO A 196 -24.95 3.07 14.07
CA PRO A 196 -26.17 2.33 14.31
C PRO A 196 -26.52 1.41 13.14
#